data_796ca1b36f677ea046eba7d4b8b1f862
#
_entry.id   796ca1b36f677ea046eba7d4b8b1f862
#
_cell.length_a   1.000
_cell.length_b   1.000
_cell.length_c   1.000
_cell.angle_alpha   90.00
_cell.angle_beta   90.00
_cell.angle_gamma   90.00
#
_symmetry.space_group_name_H-M   'P 1'
#
loop_
_entity.id
_entity.type
_entity.pdbx_description
1 polymer ?
#
loop_
_entity_poly.entity_id
_entity_poly.type
_entity_poly.pdbx_seq_one_letter_code
_entity_poly.pdbx_strand_id
1 'polypeptide(L)'
;MLAQTTAETLAALILVNIFAPGYPMIFSNWPLVIDLRTGAFCGGGGEISVMNAAAAQSGNWMGLPTGVACSMADAKAPDAQMGAEKALAAALAGLAGANMVYESSGMMASLLGASFEAFVLDNEMLGHVYRAIRGIEVNEETLAFDAIKEAVTGEGHFLGSSHTMAAMQRDYFYPEIADRNDPQTWAESGASDIWEIAKGKARETLSTHYPDYLGRDVDQQIRDKFKIHLPRNRMTAPS
;
A
#
# COMPACT_ATOMS: atom_id res chain seq x y z
N MET A 1 9.43 -18.60 -15.73
CA MET A 1 8.64 -18.28 -14.53
C MET A 1 7.25 -17.77 -14.87
N LEU A 2 7.04 -16.60 -15.54
CA LEU A 2 5.68 -16.08 -15.84
C LEU A 2 4.78 -17.11 -16.54
N ALA A 3 5.26 -17.79 -17.58
CA ALA A 3 4.47 -18.81 -18.26
C ALA A 3 4.04 -19.95 -17.33
N GLN A 4 4.91 -20.39 -16.44
CA GLN A 4 4.61 -21.43 -15.47
C GLN A 4 3.56 -21.00 -14.46
N THR A 5 3.78 -19.86 -13.77
CA THR A 5 2.84 -19.36 -12.74
C THR A 5 1.49 -18.97 -13.35
N THR A 6 1.48 -18.47 -14.60
CA THR A 6 0.26 -18.23 -15.36
C THR A 6 -0.49 -19.53 -15.64
N ALA A 7 0.22 -20.57 -16.09
CA ALA A 7 -0.40 -21.87 -16.36
C ALA A 7 -0.98 -22.52 -15.08
N GLU A 8 -0.28 -22.42 -13.95
CA GLU A 8 -0.73 -22.93 -12.64
C GLU A 8 -2.00 -22.19 -12.19
N THR A 9 -2.03 -20.86 -12.31
CA THR A 9 -3.20 -20.04 -11.94
C THR A 9 -4.40 -20.33 -12.86
N LEU A 10 -4.18 -20.46 -14.17
CA LEU A 10 -5.22 -20.83 -15.12
C LEU A 10 -5.75 -22.26 -14.88
N ALA A 11 -4.88 -23.19 -14.51
CA ALA A 11 -5.32 -24.54 -14.15
C ALA A 11 -6.25 -24.54 -12.93
N ALA A 12 -5.93 -23.73 -11.91
CA ALA A 12 -6.80 -23.53 -10.74
C ALA A 12 -8.15 -22.89 -11.14
N LEU A 13 -8.12 -21.87 -12.00
CA LEU A 13 -9.32 -21.21 -12.53
C LEU A 13 -10.24 -22.20 -13.27
N ILE A 14 -9.65 -23.03 -14.15
CA ILE A 14 -10.39 -24.05 -14.90
C ILE A 14 -10.99 -25.07 -13.92
N LEU A 15 -10.21 -25.57 -12.99
CA LEU A 15 -10.65 -26.55 -12.01
C LEU A 15 -11.84 -26.05 -11.17
N VAL A 16 -11.78 -24.81 -10.68
CA VAL A 16 -12.88 -24.21 -9.92
C VAL A 16 -14.12 -24.08 -10.78
N ASN A 17 -13.99 -23.64 -12.05
CA ASN A 17 -15.13 -23.53 -12.96
C ASN A 17 -15.76 -24.87 -13.36
N ILE A 18 -15.01 -25.98 -13.31
CA ILE A 18 -15.58 -27.32 -13.48
C ILE A 18 -16.49 -27.68 -12.29
N PHE A 19 -16.08 -27.37 -11.06
CA PHE A 19 -16.86 -27.70 -9.86
C PHE A 19 -17.96 -26.69 -9.56
N ALA A 20 -17.70 -25.42 -9.80
CA ALA A 20 -18.61 -24.31 -9.53
C ALA A 20 -18.57 -23.28 -10.67
N PRO A 21 -19.31 -23.52 -11.78
CA PRO A 21 -19.32 -22.64 -12.93
C PRO A 21 -19.69 -21.20 -12.57
N GLY A 22 -18.85 -20.22 -12.98
CA GLY A 22 -19.07 -18.81 -12.67
C GLY A 22 -18.72 -18.37 -11.26
N TYR A 23 -18.06 -19.22 -10.45
CA TYR A 23 -17.59 -18.82 -9.13
C TYR A 23 -16.57 -17.66 -9.23
N PRO A 24 -16.73 -16.59 -8.43
CA PRO A 24 -15.83 -15.43 -8.48
C PRO A 24 -14.40 -15.83 -8.09
N MET A 25 -13.45 -15.48 -8.93
CA MET A 25 -12.02 -15.73 -8.69
C MET A 25 -11.18 -14.50 -9.02
N ILE A 26 -10.08 -14.34 -8.28
CA ILE A 26 -9.02 -13.38 -8.60
C ILE A 26 -7.87 -14.15 -9.23
N PHE A 27 -7.41 -13.69 -10.39
CA PHE A 27 -6.20 -14.19 -11.03
C PHE A 27 -4.98 -13.73 -10.22
N SER A 28 -4.61 -14.52 -9.23
CA SER A 28 -3.51 -14.22 -8.32
C SER A 28 -2.27 -15.00 -8.74
N ASN A 29 -1.43 -14.37 -9.55
CA ASN A 29 -0.20 -14.95 -10.05
C ASN A 29 0.97 -14.48 -9.16
N TRP A 30 1.69 -15.41 -8.56
CA TRP A 30 2.76 -15.17 -7.61
C TRP A 30 4.11 -15.63 -8.15
N PRO A 31 4.76 -14.87 -9.03
CA PRO A 31 6.11 -15.20 -9.46
C PRO A 31 7.09 -14.97 -8.30
N LEU A 32 7.83 -15.99 -7.91
CA LEU A 32 8.81 -15.93 -6.83
C LEU A 32 10.23 -15.88 -7.40
N VAL A 33 11.09 -15.08 -6.80
CA VAL A 33 12.49 -14.90 -7.20
C VAL A 33 13.41 -15.34 -6.07
N ILE A 34 14.54 -15.93 -6.41
CA ILE A 34 15.61 -16.26 -5.48
C ILE A 34 16.93 -15.59 -5.93
N ASP A 35 17.74 -15.14 -5.00
CA ASP A 35 19.12 -14.74 -5.29
C ASP A 35 19.95 -16.01 -5.56
N LEU A 36 20.40 -16.16 -6.80
CA LEU A 36 21.14 -17.35 -7.24
C LEU A 36 22.51 -17.50 -6.58
N ARG A 37 23.04 -16.45 -5.96
CA ARG A 37 24.33 -16.48 -5.24
C ARG A 37 24.19 -17.06 -3.84
N THR A 38 23.05 -16.79 -3.19
CA THR A 38 22.81 -17.15 -1.79
C THR A 38 21.75 -18.24 -1.61
N GLY A 39 20.92 -18.44 -2.63
CA GLY A 39 19.74 -19.32 -2.56
C GLY A 39 18.60 -18.73 -1.73
N ALA A 40 18.71 -17.47 -1.26
CA ALA A 40 17.68 -16.83 -0.45
C ALA A 40 16.52 -16.36 -1.32
N PHE A 41 15.31 -16.46 -0.79
CA PHE A 41 14.13 -15.85 -1.40
C PHE A 41 14.27 -14.32 -1.39
N CYS A 42 13.90 -13.68 -2.51
CA CYS A 42 13.88 -12.24 -2.66
C CYS A 42 12.42 -11.76 -2.68
N GLY A 43 12.01 -11.07 -1.62
CA GLY A 43 10.70 -10.43 -1.52
C GLY A 43 10.72 -8.99 -2.03
N GLY A 44 11.89 -8.34 -1.95
CA GLY A 44 12.18 -7.01 -2.48
C GLY A 44 12.97 -7.05 -3.80
N GLY A 45 13.34 -5.89 -4.29
CA GLY A 45 14.20 -5.76 -5.46
C GLY A 45 13.50 -5.62 -6.81
N GLY A 46 14.30 -5.31 -7.84
CA GLY A 46 13.80 -4.98 -9.18
C GLY A 46 13.20 -6.16 -9.92
N GLU A 47 13.78 -7.34 -9.78
CA GLU A 47 13.39 -8.54 -10.49
C GLU A 47 11.97 -8.98 -10.13
N ILE A 48 11.67 -9.10 -8.84
CA ILE A 48 10.34 -9.48 -8.38
C ILE A 48 9.31 -8.38 -8.68
N SER A 49 9.70 -7.12 -8.60
CA SER A 49 8.84 -5.98 -8.91
C SER A 49 8.37 -6.01 -10.38
N VAL A 50 9.28 -6.24 -11.32
CA VAL A 50 8.96 -6.39 -12.76
C VAL A 50 8.10 -7.62 -13.00
N MET A 51 8.39 -8.75 -12.33
CA MET A 51 7.61 -9.98 -12.48
C MET A 51 6.17 -9.83 -11.99
N ASN A 52 5.96 -9.13 -10.88
CA ASN A 52 4.62 -8.83 -10.36
C ASN A 52 3.85 -7.88 -11.28
N ALA A 53 4.50 -6.85 -11.81
CA ALA A 53 3.90 -5.95 -12.79
C ALA A 53 3.46 -6.72 -14.06
N ALA A 54 4.32 -7.59 -14.58
CA ALA A 54 4.01 -8.43 -15.73
C ALA A 54 2.88 -9.44 -15.45
N ALA A 55 2.82 -9.99 -14.24
CA ALA A 55 1.73 -10.85 -13.79
C ALA A 55 0.38 -10.10 -13.78
N ALA A 56 0.35 -8.87 -13.25
CA ALA A 56 -0.84 -8.01 -13.29
C ALA A 56 -1.28 -7.71 -14.75
N GLN A 57 -0.35 -7.32 -15.62
CA GLN A 57 -0.64 -7.07 -17.03
C GLN A 57 -1.18 -8.31 -17.74
N SER A 58 -0.64 -9.48 -17.44
CA SER A 58 -1.11 -10.74 -18.04
C SER A 58 -2.57 -11.06 -17.67
N GLY A 59 -2.95 -10.87 -16.41
CA GLY A 59 -4.34 -11.04 -15.98
C GLY A 59 -5.28 -10.00 -16.58
N ASN A 60 -4.88 -8.73 -16.60
CA ASN A 60 -5.65 -7.65 -17.22
C ASN A 60 -5.86 -7.90 -18.73
N TRP A 61 -4.83 -8.38 -19.43
CA TRP A 61 -4.96 -8.74 -20.85
C TRP A 61 -6.00 -9.84 -21.08
N MET A 62 -6.15 -10.76 -20.14
CA MET A 62 -7.19 -11.81 -20.19
C MET A 62 -8.56 -11.34 -19.69
N GLY A 63 -8.70 -10.07 -19.29
CA GLY A 63 -9.96 -9.54 -18.73
C GLY A 63 -10.30 -10.09 -17.34
N LEU A 64 -9.29 -10.56 -16.57
CA LEU A 64 -9.48 -11.13 -15.24
C LEU A 64 -9.10 -10.11 -14.14
N PRO A 65 -9.82 -10.09 -13.01
CA PRO A 65 -9.37 -9.33 -11.85
C PRO A 65 -8.05 -9.92 -11.34
N THR A 66 -7.07 -9.05 -11.06
CA THR A 66 -5.69 -9.45 -10.79
C THR A 66 -5.30 -9.24 -9.34
N GLY A 67 -4.48 -10.15 -8.81
CA GLY A 67 -3.80 -10.04 -7.54
C GLY A 67 -2.31 -10.38 -7.66
N VAL A 68 -1.45 -9.67 -6.94
CA VAL A 68 0.00 -9.92 -6.91
C VAL A 68 0.54 -9.82 -5.51
N ALA A 69 1.50 -10.67 -5.17
CA ALA A 69 2.24 -10.59 -3.89
C ALA A 69 3.44 -9.65 -4.06
N CYS A 70 3.30 -8.43 -3.60
CA CYS A 70 4.22 -7.36 -3.94
C CYS A 70 4.41 -6.37 -2.79
N SER A 71 5.45 -5.55 -2.88
CA SER A 71 5.79 -4.56 -1.84
C SER A 71 6.23 -5.18 -0.51
N MET A 72 6.81 -6.36 -0.56
CA MET A 72 7.61 -6.94 0.52
C MET A 72 9.01 -6.31 0.52
N ALA A 73 9.76 -6.48 1.59
CA ALA A 73 11.16 -6.08 1.63
C ALA A 73 12.08 -7.23 2.06
N ASP A 74 13.27 -7.27 1.50
CA ASP A 74 14.37 -8.12 1.96
C ASP A 74 15.11 -7.50 3.15
N ALA A 75 14.95 -6.21 3.36
CA ALA A 75 15.49 -5.48 4.50
C ALA A 75 15.11 -6.14 5.84
N LYS A 76 16.07 -6.21 6.77
CA LYS A 76 15.89 -6.76 8.12
C LYS A 76 15.61 -5.67 9.16
N ALA A 77 15.72 -4.42 8.74
CA ALA A 77 15.39 -3.23 9.51
C ALA A 77 14.55 -2.28 8.64
N PRO A 78 13.68 -1.45 9.23
CA PRO A 78 12.92 -0.46 8.47
C PRO A 78 13.80 0.76 8.16
N ASP A 79 14.66 0.58 7.18
CA ASP A 79 15.65 1.54 6.72
C ASP A 79 15.43 1.96 5.24
N ALA A 80 16.42 2.61 4.65
CA ALA A 80 16.35 3.06 3.26
C ALA A 80 16.17 1.89 2.27
N GLN A 81 16.71 0.70 2.57
CA GLN A 81 16.51 -0.50 1.76
C GLN A 81 15.02 -0.88 1.75
N MET A 82 14.39 -0.97 2.92
CA MET A 82 12.96 -1.28 3.02
C MET A 82 12.12 -0.30 2.21
N GLY A 83 12.34 1.00 2.39
CA GLY A 83 11.58 2.04 1.69
C GLY A 83 11.72 1.95 0.17
N ALA A 84 12.94 1.75 -0.33
CA ALA A 84 13.21 1.64 -1.76
C ALA A 84 12.57 0.39 -2.39
N GLU A 85 12.73 -0.77 -1.76
CA GLU A 85 12.17 -2.04 -2.24
C GLU A 85 10.66 -2.00 -2.30
N LYS A 86 10.01 -1.56 -1.23
CA LYS A 86 8.54 -1.51 -1.12
C LYS A 86 7.92 -0.49 -2.05
N ALA A 87 8.44 0.74 -2.09
CA ALA A 87 7.91 1.80 -2.92
C ALA A 87 8.01 1.47 -4.42
N LEU A 88 9.15 0.94 -4.87
CA LEU A 88 9.35 0.51 -6.25
C LEU A 88 8.32 -0.56 -6.64
N ALA A 89 8.21 -1.60 -5.83
CA ALA A 89 7.35 -2.72 -6.10
C ALA A 89 5.87 -2.32 -6.14
N ALA A 90 5.40 -1.57 -5.13
CA ALA A 90 4.01 -1.09 -5.06
C ALA A 90 3.66 -0.18 -6.25
N ALA A 91 4.55 0.75 -6.61
CA ALA A 91 4.34 1.66 -7.73
C ALA A 91 4.24 0.91 -9.07
N LEU A 92 5.15 -0.04 -9.32
CA LEU A 92 5.12 -0.83 -10.56
C LEU A 92 3.87 -1.72 -10.65
N ALA A 93 3.48 -2.39 -9.57
CA ALA A 93 2.27 -3.21 -9.55
C ALA A 93 1.00 -2.36 -9.80
N GLY A 94 0.90 -1.21 -9.13
CA GLY A 94 -0.23 -0.31 -9.28
C GLY A 94 -0.32 0.30 -10.69
N LEU A 95 0.79 0.80 -11.25
CA LEU A 95 0.84 1.33 -12.61
C LEU A 95 0.61 0.25 -13.68
N ALA A 96 0.91 -1.02 -13.39
CA ALA A 96 0.57 -2.15 -14.23
C ALA A 96 -0.92 -2.54 -14.15
N GLY A 97 -1.70 -1.92 -13.26
CA GLY A 97 -3.13 -2.12 -13.12
C GLY A 97 -3.53 -3.30 -12.22
N ALA A 98 -2.69 -3.70 -11.26
CA ALA A 98 -3.07 -4.69 -10.27
C ALA A 98 -4.29 -4.23 -9.47
N ASN A 99 -5.32 -5.09 -9.34
CA ASN A 99 -6.53 -4.77 -8.59
C ASN A 99 -6.35 -5.02 -7.08
N MET A 100 -5.49 -5.98 -6.73
CA MET A 100 -5.16 -6.31 -5.34
C MET A 100 -3.66 -6.55 -5.21
N VAL A 101 -3.06 -5.97 -4.18
CA VAL A 101 -1.64 -6.17 -3.84
C VAL A 101 -1.58 -6.76 -2.44
N TYR A 102 -1.10 -7.99 -2.34
CA TYR A 102 -0.89 -8.69 -1.07
C TYR A 102 0.46 -8.32 -0.49
N GLU A 103 0.64 -8.49 0.81
CA GLU A 103 1.91 -8.38 1.54
C GLU A 103 2.53 -6.96 1.51
N SER A 104 1.77 -5.95 1.10
CA SER A 104 2.28 -4.59 0.87
C SER A 104 2.54 -3.80 2.15
N SER A 105 2.10 -4.30 3.30
CA SER A 105 2.24 -3.58 4.57
C SER A 105 2.87 -4.45 5.65
N GLY A 106 3.86 -3.91 6.38
CA GLY A 106 4.52 -4.53 7.52
C GLY A 106 5.52 -5.63 7.23
N MET A 107 5.45 -6.28 6.06
CA MET A 107 6.27 -7.45 5.72
C MET A 107 7.71 -7.08 5.38
N MET A 108 8.64 -7.81 6.01
CA MET A 108 10.08 -7.59 5.93
C MET A 108 10.83 -8.94 5.91
N ALA A 109 12.14 -8.88 5.78
CA ALA A 109 13.04 -10.03 5.86
C ALA A 109 12.59 -11.21 4.95
N SER A 110 12.16 -10.89 3.73
CA SER A 110 11.71 -11.89 2.75
C SER A 110 10.60 -12.79 3.30
N LEU A 111 9.54 -12.19 3.87
CA LEU A 111 8.39 -12.82 4.52
C LEU A 111 8.66 -13.44 5.90
N LEU A 112 9.87 -13.35 6.42
CA LEU A 112 10.24 -13.96 7.71
C LEU A 112 10.04 -13.03 8.91
N GLY A 113 9.69 -11.76 8.68
CA GLY A 113 9.50 -10.78 9.73
C GLY A 113 8.44 -9.74 9.39
N ALA A 114 7.98 -9.06 10.43
CA ALA A 114 7.09 -7.91 10.34
C ALA A 114 7.40 -6.94 11.47
N SER A 115 7.05 -5.66 11.29
CA SER A 115 7.21 -4.61 12.30
C SER A 115 5.97 -3.73 12.34
N PHE A 116 5.54 -3.36 13.53
CA PHE A 116 4.41 -2.42 13.69
C PHE A 116 4.75 -1.04 13.11
N GLU A 117 6.00 -0.63 13.26
CA GLU A 117 6.48 0.61 12.68
C GLU A 117 6.48 0.56 11.15
N ALA A 118 6.84 -0.60 10.59
CA ALA A 118 6.75 -0.79 9.14
C ALA A 118 5.31 -0.68 8.63
N PHE A 119 4.29 -1.14 9.38
CA PHE A 119 2.90 -0.90 9.00
C PHE A 119 2.57 0.59 8.89
N VAL A 120 3.05 1.41 9.82
CA VAL A 120 2.83 2.85 9.81
C VAL A 120 3.53 3.52 8.64
N LEU A 121 4.81 3.16 8.40
CA LEU A 121 5.61 3.67 7.29
C LEU A 121 5.01 3.27 5.93
N ASP A 122 4.60 2.02 5.81
CA ASP A 122 4.02 1.49 4.56
C ASP A 122 2.68 2.13 4.25
N ASN A 123 1.85 2.41 5.25
CA ASN A 123 0.59 3.14 5.04
C ASN A 123 0.83 4.52 4.43
N GLU A 124 1.83 5.22 4.93
CA GLU A 124 2.25 6.52 4.38
C GLU A 124 2.79 6.39 2.95
N MET A 125 3.71 5.46 2.74
CA MET A 125 4.28 5.18 1.41
C MET A 125 3.20 4.81 0.40
N LEU A 126 2.25 3.96 0.78
CA LEU A 126 1.13 3.56 -0.10
C LEU A 126 0.24 4.76 -0.44
N GLY A 127 0.06 5.73 0.45
CA GLY A 127 -0.62 6.99 0.15
C GLY A 127 0.04 7.75 -1.01
N HIS A 128 1.38 7.84 -1.01
CA HIS A 128 2.12 8.42 -2.13
C HIS A 128 1.95 7.60 -3.42
N VAL A 129 2.00 6.27 -3.32
CA VAL A 129 1.80 5.37 -4.46
C VAL A 129 0.40 5.53 -5.05
N TYR A 130 -0.64 5.55 -4.23
CA TYR A 130 -2.01 5.79 -4.69
C TYR A 130 -2.17 7.14 -5.40
N ARG A 131 -1.51 8.18 -4.87
CA ARG A 131 -1.52 9.48 -5.56
C ARG A 131 -0.86 9.40 -6.94
N ALA A 132 0.25 8.68 -7.06
CA ALA A 132 0.96 8.49 -8.33
C ALA A 132 0.13 7.68 -9.34
N ILE A 133 -0.49 6.58 -8.90
CA ILE A 133 -1.33 5.70 -9.74
C ILE A 133 -2.55 6.44 -10.28
N ARG A 134 -3.15 7.34 -9.50
CA ARG A 134 -4.27 8.17 -9.96
C ARG A 134 -3.93 8.99 -11.21
N GLY A 135 -2.65 9.30 -11.42
CA GLY A 135 -2.17 10.02 -12.58
C GLY A 135 -2.59 11.49 -12.58
N ILE A 136 -2.70 12.05 -13.79
CA ILE A 136 -3.09 13.43 -14.04
C ILE A 136 -4.36 13.41 -14.89
N GLU A 137 -5.42 13.97 -14.35
CA GLU A 137 -6.64 14.19 -15.10
C GLU A 137 -6.45 15.39 -16.05
N VAL A 138 -6.85 15.22 -17.32
CA VAL A 138 -6.73 16.26 -18.35
C VAL A 138 -8.13 16.59 -18.88
N ASN A 139 -8.62 17.77 -18.48
CA ASN A 139 -9.90 18.33 -18.93
C ASN A 139 -9.82 19.87 -18.88
N GLU A 140 -10.88 20.57 -19.26
CA GLU A 140 -10.91 22.03 -19.29
C GLU A 140 -10.63 22.68 -17.91
N GLU A 141 -11.14 22.06 -16.84
CA GLU A 141 -10.90 22.54 -15.48
C GLU A 141 -9.42 22.40 -15.08
N THR A 142 -8.82 21.25 -15.36
CA THR A 142 -7.42 20.98 -14.97
C THR A 142 -6.40 21.67 -15.86
N LEU A 143 -6.76 22.00 -17.12
CA LEU A 143 -5.97 22.87 -17.99
C LEU A 143 -5.90 24.30 -17.46
N ALA A 144 -6.89 24.74 -16.69
CA ALA A 144 -6.90 25.98 -15.93
C ALA A 144 -6.54 27.26 -16.72
N PHE A 145 -6.92 27.34 -18.00
CA PHE A 145 -6.54 28.45 -18.89
C PHE A 145 -6.95 29.82 -18.34
N ASP A 146 -8.16 29.93 -17.80
CA ASP A 146 -8.65 31.19 -17.25
C ASP A 146 -7.87 31.60 -15.99
N ALA A 147 -7.55 30.67 -15.11
CA ALA A 147 -6.73 30.90 -13.91
C ALA A 147 -5.30 31.36 -14.30
N ILE A 148 -4.71 30.76 -15.34
CA ILE A 148 -3.42 31.16 -15.88
C ILE A 148 -3.51 32.58 -16.44
N LYS A 149 -4.53 32.89 -17.24
CA LYS A 149 -4.74 34.20 -17.82
C LYS A 149 -4.90 35.27 -16.73
N GLU A 150 -5.73 35.02 -15.74
CA GLU A 150 -5.96 35.94 -14.61
C GLU A 150 -4.66 36.19 -13.83
N ALA A 151 -3.89 35.16 -13.49
CA ALA A 151 -2.62 35.31 -12.80
C ALA A 151 -1.61 36.13 -13.61
N VAL A 152 -1.46 35.85 -14.92
CA VAL A 152 -0.48 36.54 -15.78
C VAL A 152 -0.86 38.01 -16.03
N THR A 153 -2.14 38.32 -16.13
CA THR A 153 -2.61 39.70 -16.37
C THR A 153 -2.89 40.47 -15.09
N GLY A 154 -2.89 39.84 -13.92
CA GLY A 154 -3.17 40.40 -12.61
C GLY A 154 -1.95 40.42 -11.70
N GLU A 155 -2.00 39.71 -10.57
CA GLU A 155 -1.01 39.77 -9.50
C GLU A 155 0.29 39.01 -9.78
N GLY A 156 0.36 38.21 -10.83
CA GLY A 156 1.56 37.43 -11.20
C GLY A 156 1.79 36.15 -10.38
N HIS A 157 0.80 35.71 -9.61
CA HIS A 157 0.86 34.45 -8.83
C HIS A 157 -0.51 33.79 -8.72
N PHE A 158 -0.51 32.52 -8.32
CA PHE A 158 -1.71 31.68 -8.17
C PHE A 158 -2.21 31.59 -6.72
N LEU A 159 -1.53 32.23 -5.77
CA LEU A 159 -1.89 32.17 -4.34
C LEU A 159 -3.27 32.80 -4.13
N GLY A 160 -4.16 32.08 -3.44
CA GLY A 160 -5.51 32.56 -3.13
C GLY A 160 -6.53 32.39 -4.27
N SER A 161 -6.13 31.92 -5.46
CA SER A 161 -7.11 31.64 -6.52
C SER A 161 -8.01 30.46 -6.12
N SER A 162 -9.29 30.51 -6.52
CA SER A 162 -10.24 29.43 -6.27
C SER A 162 -9.78 28.10 -6.88
N HIS A 163 -9.14 28.15 -8.04
CA HIS A 163 -8.56 26.99 -8.70
C HIS A 163 -7.46 26.35 -7.85
N THR A 164 -6.53 27.15 -7.31
CA THR A 164 -5.47 26.65 -6.43
C THR A 164 -6.04 25.98 -5.17
N MET A 165 -7.03 26.61 -4.54
CA MET A 165 -7.67 26.06 -3.34
C MET A 165 -8.37 24.73 -3.61
N ALA A 166 -9.06 24.60 -4.74
CA ALA A 166 -9.68 23.35 -5.16
C ALA A 166 -8.63 22.26 -5.48
N ALA A 167 -7.58 22.61 -6.22
CA ALA A 167 -6.49 21.71 -6.58
C ALA A 167 -5.71 21.20 -5.35
N MET A 168 -5.50 22.03 -4.34
CA MET A 168 -4.85 21.63 -3.09
C MET A 168 -5.60 20.47 -2.39
N GLN A 169 -6.92 20.48 -2.42
CA GLN A 169 -7.72 19.40 -1.79
C GLN A 169 -7.82 18.16 -2.67
N ARG A 170 -7.90 18.34 -3.99
CA ARG A 170 -8.09 17.25 -4.95
C ARG A 170 -6.81 16.52 -5.31
N ASP A 171 -5.73 17.26 -5.55
CA ASP A 171 -4.56 16.73 -6.25
C ASP A 171 -3.38 16.40 -5.34
N TYR A 172 -3.40 16.88 -4.11
CA TYR A 172 -2.33 16.61 -3.16
C TYR A 172 -2.65 15.41 -2.27
N PHE A 173 -1.63 14.62 -1.98
CA PHE A 173 -1.59 13.74 -0.84
C PHE A 173 -0.82 14.45 0.27
N TYR A 174 -1.46 14.68 1.40
CA TYR A 174 -0.83 15.29 2.57
C TYR A 174 -0.38 14.18 3.51
N PRO A 175 0.93 14.01 3.69
CA PRO A 175 1.47 12.98 4.58
C PRO A 175 1.15 13.29 6.04
N GLU A 176 0.96 12.24 6.85
CA GLU A 176 0.75 12.38 8.30
C GLU A 176 2.06 12.32 9.09
N ILE A 177 3.04 11.55 8.59
CA ILE A 177 4.29 11.31 9.31
C ILE A 177 5.53 11.77 8.55
N ALA A 178 5.47 11.88 7.22
CA ALA A 178 6.58 12.40 6.41
C ALA A 178 6.64 13.93 6.48
N ASP A 179 7.80 14.46 6.82
CA ASP A 179 8.03 15.90 6.95
C ASP A 179 8.09 16.60 5.59
N ARG A 180 7.45 17.76 5.48
CA ARG A 180 7.48 18.67 4.33
C ARG A 180 7.79 20.11 4.72
N ASN A 181 8.20 20.33 5.98
CA ASN A 181 8.61 21.64 6.44
C ASN A 181 9.96 22.05 5.81
N ASP A 182 10.27 23.34 5.90
CA ASP A 182 11.62 23.78 5.61
C ASP A 182 12.62 23.30 6.69
N PRO A 183 13.93 23.24 6.38
CA PRO A 183 14.93 22.70 7.28
C PRO A 183 15.00 23.37 8.66
N GLN A 184 14.70 24.68 8.74
CA GLN A 184 14.72 25.38 10.01
C GLN A 184 13.55 24.96 10.89
N THR A 185 12.35 24.94 10.35
CA THR A 185 11.13 24.49 11.03
C THR A 185 11.27 23.03 11.50
N TRP A 186 11.83 22.14 10.66
CA TRP A 186 12.11 20.77 11.03
C TRP A 186 13.07 20.67 12.22
N ALA A 187 14.17 21.45 12.20
CA ALA A 187 15.14 21.46 13.29
C ALA A 187 14.55 21.99 14.61
N GLU A 188 13.75 23.06 14.55
CA GLU A 188 13.06 23.66 15.69
C GLU A 188 11.99 22.72 16.28
N SER A 189 11.41 21.84 15.45
CA SER A 189 10.41 20.83 15.84
C SER A 189 11.03 19.54 16.43
N GLY A 190 12.35 19.53 16.64
CA GLY A 190 13.06 18.41 17.28
C GLY A 190 13.78 17.46 16.33
N ALA A 191 13.85 17.77 15.04
CA ALA A 191 14.62 17.04 14.00
C ALA A 191 14.39 15.51 14.02
N SER A 192 13.17 15.09 14.32
CA SER A 192 12.82 13.67 14.37
C SER A 192 12.83 13.06 12.98
N ASP A 193 13.38 11.87 12.85
CA ASP A 193 13.26 11.09 11.62
C ASP A 193 11.90 10.35 11.57
N ILE A 194 11.55 9.92 10.38
CA ILE A 194 10.26 9.25 10.14
C ILE A 194 10.12 7.93 10.91
N TRP A 195 11.22 7.27 11.22
CA TRP A 195 11.23 6.03 12.00
C TRP A 195 10.80 6.26 13.46
N GLU A 196 11.35 7.28 14.11
CA GLU A 196 10.97 7.63 15.48
C GLU A 196 9.52 8.09 15.56
N ILE A 197 9.03 8.82 14.54
CA ILE A 197 7.62 9.21 14.44
C ILE A 197 6.73 7.96 14.29
N ALA A 198 7.07 7.04 13.38
CA ALA A 198 6.32 5.81 13.16
C ALA A 198 6.27 4.92 14.42
N LYS A 199 7.36 4.85 15.17
CA LYS A 199 7.44 4.12 16.45
C LYS A 199 6.53 4.72 17.51
N GLY A 200 6.49 6.04 17.61
CA GLY A 200 5.53 6.75 18.47
C GLY A 200 4.09 6.44 18.09
N LYS A 201 3.75 6.57 16.80
CA LYS A 201 2.41 6.30 16.26
C LYS A 201 1.96 4.86 16.44
N ALA A 202 2.86 3.89 16.22
CA ALA A 202 2.57 2.48 16.46
C ALA A 202 2.25 2.20 17.94
N ARG A 203 3.03 2.75 18.86
CA ARG A 203 2.78 2.62 20.30
C ARG A 203 1.47 3.27 20.73
N GLU A 204 1.20 4.47 20.22
CA GLU A 204 -0.06 5.17 20.47
C GLU A 204 -1.24 4.32 20.03
N THR A 205 -1.23 3.86 18.77
CA THR A 205 -2.30 3.02 18.21
C THR A 205 -2.51 1.75 19.02
N LEU A 206 -1.45 1.02 19.37
CA LEU A 206 -1.54 -0.20 20.16
C LEU A 206 -2.08 0.02 21.58
N SER A 207 -1.91 1.22 22.14
CA SER A 207 -2.35 1.55 23.49
C SER A 207 -3.75 2.18 23.56
N THR A 208 -4.26 2.72 22.44
CA THR A 208 -5.50 3.49 22.43
C THR A 208 -6.59 2.90 21.54
N HIS A 209 -6.20 2.11 20.52
CA HIS A 209 -7.15 1.57 19.55
C HIS A 209 -7.66 0.19 19.99
N TYR A 210 -8.89 0.15 20.45
CA TYR A 210 -9.62 -1.07 20.85
C TYR A 210 -10.84 -1.25 19.95
N PRO A 211 -10.70 -1.89 18.78
CA PRO A 211 -11.81 -2.04 17.84
C PRO A 211 -12.92 -2.91 18.42
N ASP A 212 -14.14 -2.43 18.38
CA ASP A 212 -15.36 -3.17 18.77
C ASP A 212 -16.32 -3.24 17.57
N TYR A 213 -15.95 -4.02 16.56
CA TYR A 213 -16.72 -4.21 15.33
C TYR A 213 -17.83 -5.26 15.46
N LEU A 214 -17.76 -6.09 16.50
CA LEU A 214 -18.71 -7.18 16.74
C LEU A 214 -19.56 -6.87 17.96
N GLY A 215 -20.88 -6.86 17.81
CA GLY A 215 -21.79 -6.80 18.94
C GLY A 215 -21.52 -7.95 19.93
N ARG A 216 -21.85 -7.75 21.21
CA ARG A 216 -21.60 -8.71 22.29
C ARG A 216 -22.17 -10.10 22.02
N ASP A 217 -23.36 -10.15 21.43
CA ASP A 217 -24.03 -11.42 21.13
C ASP A 217 -23.31 -12.22 20.05
N VAL A 218 -22.77 -11.54 19.02
CA VAL A 218 -21.98 -12.17 17.96
C VAL A 218 -20.64 -12.68 18.52
N ASP A 219 -19.95 -11.87 19.32
CA ASP A 219 -18.72 -12.29 19.99
C ASP A 219 -18.95 -13.51 20.88
N GLN A 220 -20.05 -13.55 21.63
CA GLN A 220 -20.40 -14.70 22.46
C GLN A 220 -20.65 -15.96 21.61
N GLN A 221 -21.42 -15.85 20.52
CA GLN A 221 -21.68 -16.98 19.62
C GLN A 221 -20.40 -17.53 18.99
N ILE A 222 -19.42 -16.66 18.69
CA ILE A 222 -18.11 -17.08 18.19
C ILE A 222 -17.35 -17.85 19.28
N ARG A 223 -17.32 -17.34 20.51
CA ARG A 223 -16.63 -17.98 21.66
C ARG A 223 -17.25 -19.30 22.08
N ASP A 224 -18.56 -19.44 21.93
CA ASP A 224 -19.27 -20.71 22.21
C ASP A 224 -18.91 -21.81 21.18
N LYS A 225 -18.62 -21.41 19.95
CA LYS A 225 -18.28 -22.33 18.84
C LYS A 225 -16.79 -22.60 18.72
N PHE A 226 -15.95 -21.62 19.08
CA PHE A 226 -14.51 -21.66 18.85
C PHE A 226 -13.75 -21.36 20.15
N LYS A 227 -12.65 -22.06 20.35
CA LYS A 227 -11.76 -21.81 21.48
C LYS A 227 -10.95 -20.52 21.24
N ILE A 228 -11.43 -19.39 21.78
CA ILE A 228 -10.72 -18.10 21.72
C ILE A 228 -9.91 -17.93 23.00
N HIS A 229 -8.58 -17.90 22.87
CA HIS A 229 -7.67 -17.79 24.01
C HIS A 229 -7.55 -16.38 24.58
N LEU A 230 -7.83 -15.33 23.77
CA LEU A 230 -7.79 -13.94 24.21
C LEU A 230 -9.09 -13.60 24.95
N PRO A 231 -9.03 -13.30 26.25
CA PRO A 231 -10.22 -12.94 27.01
C PRO A 231 -10.73 -11.55 26.58
N ARG A 232 -12.05 -11.38 26.61
CA ARG A 232 -12.72 -10.17 26.12
C ARG A 232 -12.24 -8.89 26.82
N ASN A 233 -11.99 -8.94 28.12
CA ASN A 233 -11.52 -7.79 28.89
C ASN A 233 -10.12 -7.26 28.45
N ARG A 234 -9.37 -8.04 27.68
CA ARG A 234 -8.13 -7.61 27.06
C ARG A 234 -8.32 -6.96 25.69
N MET A 235 -9.54 -7.01 25.15
CA MET A 235 -9.91 -6.42 23.86
C MET A 235 -10.63 -5.06 24.02
N THR A 236 -10.82 -4.61 25.25
CA THR A 236 -11.45 -3.32 25.56
C THR A 236 -10.44 -2.38 26.21
N ALA A 237 -10.68 -1.08 26.07
CA ALA A 237 -9.85 -0.08 26.73
C ALA A 237 -9.75 -0.38 28.24
N PRO A 238 -8.57 -0.17 28.85
CA PRO A 238 -8.44 -0.24 30.30
C PRO A 238 -9.39 0.75 30.96
N SER A 239 -10.09 0.31 32.00
CA SER A 239 -11.00 1.14 32.79
C SER A 239 -10.23 2.13 33.68
#